data_a6ea5e76b1c6d4487f7ec7ec3e9846a5
#
_entry.id   a6ea5e76b1c6d4487f7ec7ec3e9846a5
#
_cell.length_a   1.000
_cell.length_b   1.000
_cell.length_c   1.000
_cell.angle_alpha   90.00
_cell.angle_beta   90.00
_cell.angle_gamma   90.00
#
_symmetry.space_group_name_H-M   'P 1'
#
loop_
_entity.id
_entity.type
_entity.pdbx_description
1 polymer ?
#
loop_
_entity_poly.entity_id
_entity_poly.type
_entity_poly.pdbx_seq_one_letter_code
_entity_poly.pdbx_strand_id
1 'polypeptide(L)'
;MPFIHDDFVLSTPTARRLYHQYAAGQPILDYHCHLPPQDIAQNRRFNNLTEVWLEGDHYKWRAMRANGVEERYCTGDAKPFEKFMAWAKTVPHTLRNPLYHWTHLELKRYFSIDDLLDEHTAPSVWERTKALLATDELTAQGILKKFNVRALCTTDDPTDDLAWHAQIAASGLPTRVFPAFRPDKALNVHLPEVFNPWVEKLAEAAQTSIRKFADFLETLRLRHDFFHTRGCRLSDHGLNHCFADFCSERTAAVIFEAARAGRAATLEEQGRFAAFLMVFFGRLDAEKGWTKQLHLGAYRGANTRRLRELGPDTGFDSIGDWPQMDAVAAYLDRLEDENALPKVIIYNLNPADNYAFATLAGNFQDGRTPGKIQFGSGWWFLDQKEGMEWQMNALSNVGLLSRFVGMLTDSRSFMSYPRHEYFRRVLCNLIGREIENGELPDRDDLVGPMIENICYENARQYLGLEM
;
A
#
# COMPACT_ATOMS: atom_id res chain seq x y z
N MET A 1 -4.60 -34.43 -0.73
CA MET A 1 -3.73 -33.29 -1.10
C MET A 1 -4.08 -32.14 -0.17
N PRO A 2 -3.14 -31.46 0.48
CA PRO A 2 -3.45 -30.29 1.29
C PRO A 2 -4.09 -29.18 0.43
N PHE A 3 -4.88 -28.29 1.04
CA PHE A 3 -5.53 -27.19 0.32
C PHE A 3 -4.49 -26.26 -0.31
N ILE A 4 -3.51 -25.83 0.47
CA ILE A 4 -2.38 -25.06 -0.05
C ILE A 4 -1.27 -26.03 -0.46
N HIS A 5 -1.29 -26.42 -1.71
CA HIS A 5 -0.25 -27.28 -2.33
C HIS A 5 0.66 -26.46 -3.24
N ASP A 6 1.73 -27.07 -3.74
CA ASP A 6 2.77 -26.34 -4.52
C ASP A 6 2.20 -25.64 -5.76
N ASP A 7 1.18 -26.22 -6.38
CA ASP A 7 0.51 -25.66 -7.56
C ASP A 7 -0.79 -24.91 -7.24
N PHE A 8 -0.98 -24.49 -5.97
CA PHE A 8 -2.16 -23.71 -5.58
C PHE A 8 -2.38 -22.50 -6.50
N VAL A 9 -3.60 -22.29 -7.01
CA VAL A 9 -4.02 -21.28 -8.02
C VAL A 9 -3.50 -21.55 -9.45
N LEU A 10 -2.49 -22.39 -9.66
CA LEU A 10 -1.88 -22.64 -10.96
C LEU A 10 -2.64 -23.75 -11.73
N SER A 11 -3.49 -23.36 -12.66
CA SER A 11 -4.45 -24.28 -13.30
C SER A 11 -3.88 -25.09 -14.48
N THR A 12 -2.79 -24.61 -15.11
CA THR A 12 -2.20 -25.24 -16.30
C THR A 12 -0.76 -25.69 -16.08
N PRO A 13 -0.24 -26.68 -16.83
CA PRO A 13 1.18 -27.05 -16.82
C PRO A 13 2.11 -25.86 -17.07
N THR A 14 1.76 -25.01 -18.04
CA THR A 14 2.52 -23.80 -18.37
C THR A 14 2.52 -22.81 -17.22
N ALA A 15 1.38 -22.55 -16.56
CA ALA A 15 1.33 -21.69 -15.38
C ALA A 15 2.25 -22.17 -14.25
N ARG A 16 2.30 -23.49 -14.01
CA ARG A 16 3.21 -24.12 -13.01
C ARG A 16 4.66 -23.91 -13.38
N ARG A 17 5.04 -24.20 -14.64
CA ARG A 17 6.38 -23.96 -15.15
C ARG A 17 6.81 -22.51 -14.97
N LEU A 18 6.00 -21.57 -15.42
CA LEU A 18 6.30 -20.14 -15.32
C LEU A 18 6.48 -19.70 -13.87
N TYR A 19 5.60 -20.14 -12.96
CA TYR A 19 5.71 -19.80 -11.55
C TYR A 19 6.99 -20.36 -10.92
N HIS A 20 7.22 -21.66 -11.04
CA HIS A 20 8.34 -22.32 -10.36
C HIS A 20 9.71 -21.91 -10.93
N GLN A 21 9.81 -21.63 -12.23
CA GLN A 21 11.08 -21.27 -12.86
C GLN A 21 11.42 -19.78 -12.75
N TYR A 22 10.43 -18.88 -12.86
CA TYR A 22 10.68 -17.45 -13.02
C TYR A 22 10.17 -16.59 -11.87
N ALA A 23 9.04 -16.95 -11.25
CA ALA A 23 8.39 -16.09 -10.26
C ALA A 23 8.72 -16.44 -8.79
N ALA A 24 8.72 -17.74 -8.44
CA ALA A 24 8.79 -18.20 -7.06
C ALA A 24 10.09 -17.78 -6.34
N GLY A 25 11.22 -17.80 -7.05
CA GLY A 25 12.54 -17.45 -6.51
C GLY A 25 12.83 -15.95 -6.41
N GLN A 26 11.99 -15.10 -6.99
CA GLN A 26 12.25 -13.66 -7.00
C GLN A 26 12.18 -13.07 -5.59
N PRO A 27 13.10 -12.15 -5.24
CA PRO A 27 13.02 -11.46 -3.96
C PRO A 27 11.80 -10.55 -3.88
N ILE A 28 11.50 -10.04 -2.69
CA ILE A 28 10.41 -9.08 -2.47
C ILE A 28 10.98 -7.67 -2.35
N LEU A 29 10.38 -6.75 -3.10
CA LEU A 29 10.45 -5.31 -2.91
C LEU A 29 9.04 -4.81 -2.64
N ASP A 30 8.75 -4.51 -1.35
CA ASP A 30 7.45 -4.06 -0.90
C ASP A 30 7.45 -2.52 -0.81
N TYR A 31 7.23 -1.88 -1.96
CA TYR A 31 7.44 -0.43 -2.09
C TYR A 31 6.32 0.44 -1.49
N HIS A 32 5.33 -0.16 -0.85
CA HIS A 32 4.34 0.53 -0.02
C HIS A 32 3.75 -0.40 1.03
N CYS A 33 3.99 -0.10 2.30
CA CYS A 33 3.40 -0.78 3.44
C CYS A 33 3.21 0.18 4.62
N HIS A 34 2.47 -0.28 5.64
CA HIS A 34 2.25 0.43 6.89
C HIS A 34 2.89 -0.27 8.10
N LEU A 35 3.96 -1.05 7.86
CA LEU A 35 4.67 -1.70 8.96
C LEU A 35 5.35 -0.65 9.85
N PRO A 36 5.21 -0.76 11.20
CA PRO A 36 5.89 0.17 12.09
C PRO A 36 7.42 -0.01 12.02
N PRO A 37 8.20 1.02 11.63
CA PRO A 37 9.65 0.91 11.58
C PRO A 37 10.26 0.63 12.97
N GLN A 38 9.60 1.04 14.05
CA GLN A 38 9.99 0.70 15.41
C GLN A 38 10.04 -0.82 15.65
N ASP A 39 9.04 -1.56 15.19
CA ASP A 39 8.99 -3.01 15.37
C ASP A 39 10.16 -3.70 14.63
N ILE A 40 10.54 -3.18 13.47
CA ILE A 40 11.71 -3.68 12.72
C ILE A 40 13.01 -3.33 13.46
N ALA A 41 13.17 -2.08 13.90
CA ALA A 41 14.37 -1.61 14.60
C ALA A 41 14.62 -2.38 15.90
N GLN A 42 13.56 -2.62 16.66
CA GLN A 42 13.60 -3.33 17.94
C GLN A 42 13.54 -4.86 17.77
N ASN A 43 13.41 -5.36 16.55
CA ASN A 43 13.24 -6.77 16.23
C ASN A 43 12.13 -7.42 17.07
N ARG A 44 10.92 -6.83 17.03
CA ARG A 44 9.76 -7.21 17.84
C ARG A 44 9.48 -8.72 17.73
N ARG A 45 9.21 -9.33 18.89
CA ARG A 45 8.61 -10.68 19.00
C ARG A 45 7.11 -10.57 19.16
N PHE A 46 6.40 -11.48 18.55
CA PHE A 46 4.94 -11.57 18.65
C PHE A 46 4.57 -12.71 19.60
N ASN A 47 3.65 -12.46 20.52
CA ASN A 47 3.30 -13.44 21.55
C ASN A 47 2.28 -14.47 21.05
N ASN A 48 1.46 -14.13 20.07
CA ASN A 48 0.40 -14.98 19.56
C ASN A 48 -0.15 -14.47 18.22
N LEU A 49 -0.99 -15.29 17.56
CA LEU A 49 -1.59 -14.94 16.27
C LEU A 49 -2.51 -13.72 16.32
N THR A 50 -3.21 -13.46 17.41
CA THR A 50 -4.07 -12.28 17.52
C THR A 50 -3.26 -11.02 17.36
N GLU A 51 -2.10 -10.94 18.04
CA GLU A 51 -1.22 -9.79 18.00
C GLU A 51 -0.66 -9.50 16.60
N VAL A 52 -0.21 -10.53 15.88
CA VAL A 52 0.43 -10.36 14.57
C VAL A 52 -0.55 -10.41 13.41
N TRP A 53 -1.75 -10.93 13.62
CA TRP A 53 -2.69 -11.27 12.56
C TRP A 53 -3.98 -10.48 12.57
N LEU A 54 -4.52 -10.16 13.77
CA LEU A 54 -5.81 -9.50 13.93
C LEU A 54 -5.68 -8.02 14.34
N GLU A 55 -4.60 -7.63 15.00
CA GLU A 55 -4.40 -6.23 15.37
C GLU A 55 -4.23 -5.36 14.13
N GLY A 56 -5.12 -4.36 13.98
CA GLY A 56 -5.11 -3.45 12.84
C GLY A 56 -5.63 -4.03 11.53
N ASP A 57 -6.09 -5.29 11.49
CA ASP A 57 -6.61 -5.90 10.26
C ASP A 57 -8.10 -5.63 10.06
N HIS A 58 -8.39 -4.52 9.40
CA HIS A 58 -9.77 -4.13 9.10
C HIS A 58 -10.48 -5.04 8.09
N TYR A 59 -9.78 -5.88 7.30
CA TYR A 59 -10.39 -6.91 6.44
C TYR A 59 -11.02 -8.03 7.27
N LYS A 60 -10.25 -8.58 8.22
CA LYS A 60 -10.72 -9.66 9.10
C LYS A 60 -11.85 -9.18 10.00
N TRP A 61 -11.73 -7.99 10.61
CA TRP A 61 -12.81 -7.41 11.42
C TRP A 61 -14.10 -7.21 10.63
N ARG A 62 -14.01 -6.79 9.37
CA ARG A 62 -15.16 -6.64 8.48
C ARG A 62 -15.86 -8.00 8.24
N ALA A 63 -15.10 -9.05 7.97
CA ALA A 63 -15.62 -10.39 7.79
C ALA A 63 -16.24 -10.95 9.09
N MET A 64 -15.58 -10.76 10.23
CA MET A 64 -16.09 -11.18 11.54
C MET A 64 -17.44 -10.53 11.84
N ARG A 65 -17.59 -9.21 11.65
CA ARG A 65 -18.85 -8.51 11.82
C ARG A 65 -19.93 -9.00 10.86
N ALA A 66 -19.59 -9.25 9.61
CA ALA A 66 -20.53 -9.83 8.63
C ALA A 66 -21.00 -11.22 9.06
N ASN A 67 -20.20 -11.97 9.80
CA ASN A 67 -20.55 -13.27 10.39
C ASN A 67 -21.24 -13.16 11.77
N GLY A 68 -21.63 -11.94 12.20
CA GLY A 68 -22.36 -11.74 13.47
C GLY A 68 -21.48 -11.75 14.73
N VAL A 69 -20.16 -11.59 14.59
CA VAL A 69 -19.24 -11.52 15.73
C VAL A 69 -19.34 -10.15 16.40
N GLU A 70 -19.48 -10.16 17.72
CA GLU A 70 -19.57 -8.94 18.52
C GLU A 70 -18.26 -8.12 18.47
N GLU A 71 -18.39 -6.80 18.60
CA GLU A 71 -17.27 -5.86 18.50
C GLU A 71 -16.14 -6.11 19.50
N ARG A 72 -16.49 -6.63 20.70
CA ARG A 72 -15.49 -6.98 21.72
C ARG A 72 -14.42 -7.97 21.22
N TYR A 73 -14.77 -8.84 20.27
CA TYR A 73 -13.86 -9.80 19.65
C TYR A 73 -13.13 -9.24 18.42
N CYS A 74 -13.59 -8.11 17.86
CA CYS A 74 -12.93 -7.42 16.75
C CYS A 74 -11.90 -6.42 17.29
N THR A 75 -12.35 -5.22 17.64
CA THR A 75 -11.50 -4.11 18.12
C THR A 75 -11.55 -3.93 19.65
N GLY A 76 -12.48 -4.58 20.37
CA GLY A 76 -12.68 -4.41 21.80
C GLY A 76 -11.71 -5.22 22.67
N ASP A 77 -12.14 -5.51 23.91
CA ASP A 77 -11.31 -5.95 25.03
C ASP A 77 -11.25 -7.46 25.29
N ALA A 78 -11.82 -8.29 24.40
CA ALA A 78 -11.75 -9.73 24.54
C ALA A 78 -10.29 -10.21 24.59
N LYS A 79 -10.03 -11.31 25.31
CA LYS A 79 -8.69 -11.88 25.44
C LYS A 79 -8.16 -12.36 24.06
N PRO A 80 -6.85 -12.35 23.82
CA PRO A 80 -6.27 -12.73 22.53
C PRO A 80 -6.75 -14.08 22.00
N PHE A 81 -6.82 -15.12 22.83
CA PHE A 81 -7.32 -16.43 22.40
C PHE A 81 -8.81 -16.40 22.03
N GLU A 82 -9.63 -15.63 22.73
CA GLU A 82 -11.06 -15.49 22.42
C GLU A 82 -11.27 -14.78 21.06
N LYS A 83 -10.47 -13.75 20.77
CA LYS A 83 -10.46 -13.07 19.47
C LYS A 83 -10.05 -14.04 18.35
N PHE A 84 -8.98 -14.80 18.56
CA PHE A 84 -8.53 -15.80 17.62
C PHE A 84 -9.59 -16.88 17.37
N MET A 85 -10.24 -17.38 18.41
CA MET A 85 -11.35 -18.34 18.28
C MET A 85 -12.53 -17.76 17.49
N ALA A 86 -12.89 -16.50 17.69
CA ALA A 86 -13.94 -15.84 16.93
C ALA A 86 -13.56 -15.70 15.44
N TRP A 87 -12.28 -15.41 15.14
CA TRP A 87 -11.78 -15.45 13.78
C TRP A 87 -11.82 -16.87 13.19
N ALA A 88 -11.32 -17.86 13.90
CA ALA A 88 -11.31 -19.25 13.45
C ALA A 88 -12.72 -19.78 13.12
N LYS A 89 -13.73 -19.43 13.92
CA LYS A 89 -15.16 -19.70 13.62
C LYS A 89 -15.66 -18.98 12.37
N THR A 90 -15.07 -17.84 12.05
CA THR A 90 -15.45 -17.03 10.88
C THR A 90 -14.82 -17.59 9.59
N VAL A 91 -13.62 -18.16 9.65
CA VAL A 91 -12.86 -18.61 8.48
C VAL A 91 -13.68 -19.55 7.54
N PRO A 92 -14.40 -20.58 8.01
CA PRO A 92 -15.21 -21.42 7.11
C PRO A 92 -16.27 -20.64 6.31
N HIS A 93 -16.74 -19.52 6.83
CA HIS A 93 -17.71 -18.65 6.15
C HIS A 93 -17.06 -17.70 5.12
N THR A 94 -15.73 -17.68 5.04
CA THR A 94 -14.99 -16.84 4.08
C THR A 94 -14.68 -17.57 2.76
N LEU A 95 -15.31 -18.74 2.48
CA LEU A 95 -15.21 -19.41 1.19
C LEU A 95 -15.54 -18.44 0.04
N ARG A 96 -14.68 -18.41 -1.00
CA ARG A 96 -14.65 -17.44 -2.11
C ARG A 96 -14.20 -16.01 -1.73
N ASN A 97 -14.09 -15.65 -0.45
CA ASN A 97 -13.43 -14.43 -0.04
C ASN A 97 -11.90 -14.66 -0.02
N PRO A 98 -11.07 -13.70 -0.43
CA PRO A 98 -9.62 -13.85 -0.43
C PRO A 98 -9.04 -14.19 0.95
N LEU A 99 -9.71 -13.83 2.03
CA LEU A 99 -9.28 -14.16 3.40
C LEU A 99 -9.18 -15.68 3.64
N TYR A 100 -9.96 -16.51 2.93
CA TYR A 100 -9.82 -17.96 3.02
C TYR A 100 -8.48 -18.43 2.45
N HIS A 101 -8.09 -17.90 1.29
CA HIS A 101 -6.81 -18.20 0.66
C HIS A 101 -5.64 -17.67 1.49
N TRP A 102 -5.70 -16.42 1.88
CA TRP A 102 -4.61 -15.76 2.62
C TRP A 102 -4.39 -16.40 3.99
N THR A 103 -5.46 -16.68 4.74
CA THR A 103 -5.37 -17.36 6.05
C THR A 103 -4.60 -18.67 5.96
N HIS A 104 -4.96 -19.54 5.01
CA HIS A 104 -4.32 -20.85 4.88
C HIS A 104 -2.93 -20.76 4.24
N LEU A 105 -2.70 -19.82 3.33
CA LEU A 105 -1.39 -19.55 2.76
C LEU A 105 -0.41 -19.03 3.84
N GLU A 106 -0.87 -18.14 4.70
CA GLU A 106 -0.11 -17.62 5.85
C GLU A 106 0.20 -18.75 6.83
N LEU A 107 -0.79 -19.57 7.22
CA LEU A 107 -0.57 -20.73 8.09
C LEU A 107 0.47 -21.69 7.50
N LYS A 108 0.39 -21.95 6.21
CA LYS A 108 1.34 -22.84 5.51
C LYS A 108 2.76 -22.25 5.47
N ARG A 109 2.91 -20.99 5.08
CA ARG A 109 4.22 -20.39 4.80
C ARG A 109 5.00 -19.99 6.06
N TYR A 110 4.30 -19.52 7.08
CA TYR A 110 4.97 -19.16 8.34
C TYR A 110 5.15 -20.34 9.28
N PHE A 111 4.13 -21.23 9.35
CA PHE A 111 4.04 -22.22 10.41
C PHE A 111 4.05 -23.68 9.93
N SER A 112 4.10 -23.91 8.63
CA SER A 112 3.99 -25.27 8.03
C SER A 112 2.72 -26.02 8.48
N ILE A 113 1.61 -25.28 8.64
CA ILE A 113 0.32 -25.83 9.04
C ILE A 113 -0.54 -26.05 7.78
N ASP A 114 -1.01 -27.28 7.57
CA ASP A 114 -1.88 -27.67 6.49
C ASP A 114 -3.35 -27.83 6.93
N ASP A 115 -3.62 -27.75 8.23
CA ASP A 115 -4.97 -27.83 8.77
C ASP A 115 -5.83 -26.69 8.23
N LEU A 116 -7.06 -26.99 7.87
CA LEU A 116 -8.06 -25.96 7.62
C LEU A 116 -8.47 -25.35 8.95
N LEU A 117 -8.43 -24.02 9.04
CA LEU A 117 -8.73 -23.31 10.29
C LEU A 117 -10.24 -23.24 10.48
N ASP A 118 -10.68 -23.79 11.60
CA ASP A 118 -12.04 -23.73 12.13
C ASP A 118 -12.03 -23.78 13.67
N GLU A 119 -13.19 -23.85 14.30
CA GLU A 119 -13.29 -23.91 15.76
C GLU A 119 -12.67 -25.19 16.37
N HIS A 120 -12.58 -26.26 15.63
CA HIS A 120 -12.07 -27.55 16.12
C HIS A 120 -10.54 -27.61 16.03
N THR A 121 -9.97 -27.07 14.95
CA THR A 121 -8.52 -27.05 14.72
C THR A 121 -7.84 -25.88 15.45
N ALA A 122 -8.57 -24.81 15.73
CA ALA A 122 -8.03 -23.57 16.32
C ALA A 122 -7.22 -23.77 17.61
N PRO A 123 -7.60 -24.60 18.60
CA PRO A 123 -6.78 -24.78 19.80
C PRO A 123 -5.39 -25.33 19.49
N SER A 124 -5.31 -26.32 18.60
CA SER A 124 -4.02 -26.91 18.16
C SER A 124 -3.19 -25.90 17.36
N VAL A 125 -3.83 -25.17 16.44
CA VAL A 125 -3.18 -24.11 15.63
C VAL A 125 -2.61 -23.03 16.54
N TRP A 126 -3.36 -22.59 17.55
CA TRP A 126 -2.92 -21.59 18.52
C TRP A 126 -1.64 -21.99 19.24
N GLU A 127 -1.58 -23.19 19.81
CA GLU A 127 -0.41 -23.65 20.56
C GLU A 127 0.82 -23.84 19.65
N ARG A 128 0.63 -24.41 18.46
CA ARG A 128 1.71 -24.61 17.48
C ARG A 128 2.28 -23.28 16.99
N THR A 129 1.43 -22.34 16.67
CA THR A 129 1.87 -21.00 16.19
C THR A 129 2.51 -20.19 17.29
N LYS A 130 2.01 -20.26 18.54
CA LYS A 130 2.62 -19.61 19.70
C LYS A 130 4.04 -20.12 19.95
N ALA A 131 4.26 -21.43 19.84
CA ALA A 131 5.59 -22.02 19.98
C ALA A 131 6.58 -21.51 18.92
N LEU A 132 6.14 -21.39 17.66
CA LEU A 132 6.97 -20.90 16.56
C LEU A 132 7.21 -19.38 16.63
N LEU A 133 6.23 -18.58 17.03
CA LEU A 133 6.38 -17.13 17.24
C LEU A 133 7.40 -16.80 18.38
N ALA A 134 7.65 -17.73 19.28
CA ALA A 134 8.68 -17.58 20.30
C ALA A 134 10.11 -17.73 19.75
N THR A 135 10.29 -18.21 18.51
CA THR A 135 11.59 -18.39 17.87
C THR A 135 12.13 -17.12 17.21
N ASP A 136 13.44 -17.05 16.94
CA ASP A 136 14.06 -15.94 16.22
C ASP A 136 13.62 -15.84 14.75
N GLU A 137 13.15 -16.95 14.18
CA GLU A 137 12.70 -17.01 12.77
C GLU A 137 11.47 -16.15 12.51
N LEU A 138 10.59 -16.00 13.51
CA LEU A 138 9.33 -15.25 13.39
C LEU A 138 9.31 -13.95 14.20
N THR A 139 10.47 -13.39 14.52
CA THR A 139 10.58 -11.97 14.90
C THR A 139 10.37 -11.07 13.67
N ALA A 140 10.15 -9.76 13.87
CA ALA A 140 9.99 -8.82 12.77
C ALA A 140 11.13 -8.93 11.72
N GLN A 141 12.40 -8.94 12.15
CA GLN A 141 13.53 -9.11 11.24
C GLN A 141 13.68 -10.55 10.70
N GLY A 142 13.33 -11.55 11.50
CA GLY A 142 13.32 -12.96 11.09
C GLY A 142 12.38 -13.20 9.93
N ILE A 143 11.18 -12.63 9.99
CA ILE A 143 10.17 -12.69 8.92
C ILE A 143 10.71 -12.04 7.63
N LEU A 144 11.30 -10.86 7.70
CA LEU A 144 11.88 -10.19 6.54
C LEU A 144 12.94 -11.07 5.85
N LYS A 145 13.80 -11.71 6.63
CA LYS A 145 14.81 -12.64 6.11
C LYS A 145 14.18 -13.91 5.50
N LYS A 146 13.20 -14.51 6.19
CA LYS A 146 12.49 -15.73 5.75
C LYS A 146 11.85 -15.55 4.38
N PHE A 147 11.24 -14.38 4.13
CA PHE A 147 10.57 -14.07 2.85
C PHE A 147 11.48 -13.39 1.82
N ASN A 148 12.78 -13.33 2.06
CA ASN A 148 13.74 -12.68 1.15
C ASN A 148 13.30 -11.26 0.75
N VAL A 149 12.84 -10.46 1.74
CA VAL A 149 12.48 -9.06 1.53
C VAL A 149 13.77 -8.27 1.40
N ARG A 150 14.04 -7.76 0.20
CA ARG A 150 15.24 -6.95 -0.09
C ARG A 150 15.07 -5.52 0.33
N ALA A 151 13.89 -4.97 0.09
CA ALA A 151 13.56 -3.63 0.52
C ALA A 151 12.06 -3.51 0.81
N LEU A 152 11.73 -2.59 1.70
CA LEU A 152 10.35 -2.13 1.92
C LEU A 152 10.34 -0.62 2.13
N CYS A 153 9.19 0.01 1.79
CA CYS A 153 8.94 1.42 2.04
C CYS A 153 7.77 1.55 3.01
N THR A 154 8.01 2.21 4.12
CA THR A 154 7.00 2.54 5.12
C THR A 154 6.18 3.77 4.70
N THR A 155 5.22 4.19 5.51
CA THR A 155 4.40 5.37 5.25
C THR A 155 4.58 6.34 6.40
N ASP A 156 5.23 7.48 6.16
CA ASP A 156 5.73 8.35 7.22
C ASP A 156 5.26 9.80 7.07
N ASP A 157 4.86 10.39 8.19
CA ASP A 157 4.41 11.79 8.25
C ASP A 157 5.62 12.74 8.14
N PRO A 158 5.50 13.90 7.47
CA PRO A 158 6.56 14.93 7.45
C PRO A 158 7.11 15.34 8.81
N THR A 159 6.36 15.12 9.88
CA THR A 159 6.77 15.43 11.26
C THR A 159 7.64 14.34 11.90
N ASP A 160 7.82 13.19 11.25
CA ASP A 160 8.60 12.06 11.78
C ASP A 160 10.10 12.36 11.75
N ASP A 161 10.82 12.05 12.81
CA ASP A 161 12.26 12.24 12.92
C ASP A 161 13.08 11.15 12.20
N LEU A 162 12.43 10.09 11.75
CA LEU A 162 13.02 8.93 11.07
C LEU A 162 14.15 8.23 11.88
N ALA A 163 14.11 8.35 13.21
CA ALA A 163 15.12 7.77 14.10
C ALA A 163 15.18 6.24 13.97
N TRP A 164 14.02 5.59 13.82
CA TRP A 164 13.95 4.15 13.64
C TRP A 164 14.54 3.70 12.30
N HIS A 165 14.32 4.46 11.21
CA HIS A 165 14.96 4.19 9.91
C HIS A 165 16.48 4.31 10.00
N ALA A 166 16.98 5.33 10.70
CA ALA A 166 18.41 5.48 10.93
C ALA A 166 19.01 4.32 11.75
N GLN A 167 18.30 3.86 12.78
CA GLN A 167 18.71 2.69 13.58
C GLN A 167 18.72 1.41 12.74
N ILE A 168 17.70 1.18 11.90
CA ILE A 168 17.65 0.02 11.00
C ILE A 168 18.82 0.07 10.01
N ALA A 169 19.06 1.22 9.39
CA ALA A 169 20.15 1.38 8.43
C ALA A 169 21.54 1.07 9.06
N ALA A 170 21.72 1.37 10.35
CA ALA A 170 22.95 1.09 11.09
C ALA A 170 23.04 -0.34 11.64
N SER A 171 21.93 -1.12 11.63
CA SER A 171 21.87 -2.44 12.30
C SER A 171 22.54 -3.59 11.53
N GLY A 172 22.87 -3.39 10.25
CA GLY A 172 23.36 -4.45 9.37
C GLY A 172 22.26 -5.42 8.89
N LEU A 173 20.98 -5.09 9.06
CA LEU A 173 19.89 -5.88 8.51
C LEU A 173 20.01 -5.94 6.97
N PRO A 174 19.94 -7.14 6.34
CA PRO A 174 20.03 -7.25 4.88
C PRO A 174 18.87 -6.54 4.15
N THR A 175 17.69 -6.51 4.77
CA THR A 175 16.52 -5.78 4.24
C THR A 175 16.70 -4.29 4.42
N ARG A 176 16.63 -3.53 3.32
CA ARG A 176 16.62 -2.06 3.37
C ARG A 176 15.23 -1.55 3.69
N VAL A 177 15.14 -0.58 4.61
CA VAL A 177 13.87 0.04 5.01
C VAL A 177 13.96 1.53 4.70
N PHE A 178 13.10 1.99 3.80
CA PHE A 178 13.07 3.37 3.35
C PHE A 178 11.79 4.05 3.82
N PRO A 179 11.84 5.33 4.21
CA PRO A 179 10.64 6.10 4.46
C PRO A 179 9.96 6.48 3.14
N ALA A 180 8.62 6.64 3.15
CA ALA A 180 7.89 7.33 2.10
C ALA A 180 7.19 8.57 2.70
N PHE A 181 7.29 9.70 1.99
CA PHE A 181 6.80 11.01 2.45
C PHE A 181 5.29 11.13 2.21
N ARG A 182 4.47 11.12 3.28
CA ARG A 182 3.01 11.22 3.20
C ARG A 182 2.48 12.47 3.88
N PRO A 183 2.36 13.60 3.15
CA PRO A 183 1.99 14.88 3.72
C PRO A 183 0.48 15.16 3.76
N ASP A 184 -0.39 14.15 3.76
CA ASP A 184 -1.85 14.32 3.65
C ASP A 184 -2.46 15.22 4.73
N LYS A 185 -1.86 15.26 5.93
CA LYS A 185 -2.32 16.15 7.00
C LYS A 185 -2.14 17.62 6.68
N ALA A 186 -1.21 17.96 5.77
CA ALA A 186 -1.03 19.31 5.26
C ALA A 186 -2.29 19.84 4.52
N LEU A 187 -3.14 18.93 4.02
CA LEU A 187 -4.34 19.29 3.25
C LEU A 187 -5.56 19.60 4.14
N ASN A 188 -5.48 19.40 5.45
CA ASN A 188 -6.62 19.37 6.38
C ASN A 188 -7.05 20.75 6.90
N VAL A 189 -6.96 21.81 6.09
CA VAL A 189 -7.36 23.18 6.47
C VAL A 189 -8.84 23.33 6.84
N HIS A 190 -9.67 22.34 6.50
CA HIS A 190 -11.09 22.26 6.87
C HIS A 190 -11.30 21.71 8.30
N LEU A 191 -10.26 21.24 8.97
CA LEU A 191 -10.24 20.73 10.35
C LEU A 191 -9.13 21.45 11.16
N PRO A 192 -9.31 22.74 11.50
CA PRO A 192 -8.29 23.53 12.20
C PRO A 192 -7.80 22.90 13.50
N GLU A 193 -8.67 22.17 14.19
CA GLU A 193 -8.37 21.46 15.43
C GLU A 193 -7.38 20.28 15.22
N VAL A 194 -7.26 19.79 14.01
CA VAL A 194 -6.26 18.76 13.61
C VAL A 194 -5.07 19.41 12.93
N PHE A 195 -5.34 20.35 12.02
CA PHE A 195 -4.35 21.02 11.18
C PHE A 195 -3.36 21.85 12.01
N ASN A 196 -3.86 22.71 12.92
CA ASN A 196 -3.00 23.61 13.67
C ASN A 196 -2.01 22.89 14.59
N PRO A 197 -2.39 21.91 15.40
CA PRO A 197 -1.43 21.11 16.17
C PRO A 197 -0.40 20.39 15.31
N TRP A 198 -0.80 19.93 14.10
CA TRP A 198 0.12 19.30 13.18
C TRP A 198 1.14 20.30 12.59
N VAL A 199 0.73 21.53 12.27
CA VAL A 199 1.63 22.60 11.80
C VAL A 199 2.66 22.95 12.87
N GLU A 200 2.28 22.99 14.16
CA GLU A 200 3.24 23.20 15.25
C GLU A 200 4.28 22.07 15.34
N LYS A 201 3.84 20.82 15.23
CA LYS A 201 4.76 19.66 15.18
C LYS A 201 5.69 19.71 13.97
N LEU A 202 5.17 20.16 12.82
CA LEU A 202 5.98 20.33 11.60
C LEU A 202 7.09 21.39 11.82
N ALA A 203 6.74 22.51 12.46
CA ALA A 203 7.68 23.57 12.81
C ALA A 203 8.76 23.06 13.78
N GLU A 204 8.36 22.30 14.80
CA GLU A 204 9.26 21.67 15.78
C GLU A 204 10.21 20.67 15.08
N ALA A 205 9.68 19.76 14.25
CA ALA A 205 10.47 18.75 13.54
C ALA A 205 11.50 19.36 12.59
N ALA A 206 11.19 20.52 12.00
CA ALA A 206 12.11 21.27 11.14
C ALA A 206 12.98 22.30 11.88
N GLN A 207 12.78 22.48 13.19
CA GLN A 207 13.43 23.53 14.00
C GLN A 207 13.25 24.94 13.41
N THR A 208 12.03 25.22 12.92
CA THR A 208 11.66 26.51 12.29
C THR A 208 10.48 27.14 13.01
N SER A 209 10.05 28.32 12.54
CA SER A 209 8.77 28.91 12.96
C SER A 209 7.89 29.17 11.74
N ILE A 210 6.63 28.73 11.79
CA ILE A 210 5.67 28.90 10.71
C ILE A 210 4.68 29.99 11.10
N ARG A 211 4.92 31.22 10.61
CA ARG A 211 4.10 32.40 10.89
C ARG A 211 3.17 32.76 9.74
N LYS A 212 3.60 32.50 8.51
CA LYS A 212 2.88 32.79 7.28
C LYS A 212 2.97 31.60 6.31
N PHE A 213 2.19 31.64 5.25
CA PHE A 213 2.13 30.55 4.28
C PHE A 213 3.49 30.23 3.63
N ALA A 214 4.28 31.26 3.32
CA ALA A 214 5.61 31.04 2.75
C ALA A 214 6.54 30.23 3.70
N ASP A 215 6.45 30.48 5.02
CA ASP A 215 7.22 29.71 6.00
C ASP A 215 6.74 28.22 6.02
N PHE A 216 5.45 28.00 5.84
CA PHE A 216 4.87 26.67 5.77
C PHE A 216 5.38 25.89 4.55
N LEU A 217 5.40 26.52 3.37
CA LEU A 217 5.92 25.89 2.15
C LEU A 217 7.42 25.58 2.29
N GLU A 218 8.21 26.52 2.82
CA GLU A 218 9.63 26.32 3.05
C GLU A 218 9.88 25.19 4.06
N THR A 219 9.09 25.12 5.13
CA THR A 219 9.22 24.05 6.12
C THR A 219 8.91 22.68 5.53
N LEU A 220 7.88 22.59 4.68
CA LEU A 220 7.56 21.34 3.93
C LEU A 220 8.73 20.94 3.01
N ARG A 221 9.35 21.90 2.32
CA ARG A 221 10.56 21.67 1.48
C ARG A 221 11.72 21.14 2.32
N LEU A 222 12.01 21.75 3.46
CA LEU A 222 13.06 21.30 4.38
C LEU A 222 12.79 19.86 4.87
N ARG A 223 11.54 19.52 5.15
CA ARG A 223 11.20 18.14 5.55
C ARG A 223 11.34 17.15 4.38
N HIS A 224 10.95 17.54 3.18
CA HIS A 224 11.14 16.73 1.98
C HIS A 224 12.64 16.48 1.70
N ASP A 225 13.48 17.52 1.85
CA ASP A 225 14.94 17.40 1.74
C ASP A 225 15.51 16.48 2.84
N PHE A 226 15.03 16.61 4.07
CA PHE A 226 15.43 15.72 5.16
C PHE A 226 15.11 14.26 4.85
N PHE A 227 13.91 13.96 4.39
CA PHE A 227 13.51 12.60 3.97
C PHE A 227 14.41 12.08 2.85
N HIS A 228 14.75 12.95 1.88
CA HIS A 228 15.66 12.57 0.80
C HIS A 228 17.05 12.14 1.35
N THR A 229 17.59 12.85 2.33
CA THR A 229 18.87 12.47 2.97
C THR A 229 18.80 11.17 3.75
N ARG A 230 17.59 10.71 4.10
CA ARG A 230 17.33 9.43 4.76
C ARG A 230 16.99 8.30 3.79
N GLY A 231 17.22 8.52 2.50
CA GLY A 231 17.02 7.51 1.45
C GLY A 231 15.61 7.46 0.88
N CYS A 232 14.71 8.37 1.26
CA CYS A 232 13.38 8.46 0.67
C CYS A 232 13.47 8.75 -0.85
N ARG A 233 12.68 8.03 -1.63
CA ARG A 233 12.56 8.20 -3.10
C ARG A 233 11.10 8.16 -3.55
N LEU A 234 10.18 8.18 -2.61
CA LEU A 234 8.74 8.08 -2.85
C LEU A 234 7.97 9.09 -2.02
N SER A 235 6.94 9.71 -2.62
CA SER A 235 5.85 10.33 -1.89
C SER A 235 4.58 9.46 -2.04
N ASP A 236 3.65 9.59 -1.09
CA ASP A 236 2.41 8.85 -1.07
C ASP A 236 1.24 9.75 -0.64
N HIS A 237 0.08 9.54 -1.25
CA HIS A 237 -1.15 10.24 -0.92
C HIS A 237 -2.34 9.28 -0.94
N GLY A 238 -3.18 9.33 0.09
CA GLY A 238 -4.44 8.59 0.18
C GLY A 238 -5.63 9.55 0.11
N LEU A 239 -6.17 9.74 -1.08
CA LEU A 239 -7.19 10.75 -1.37
C LEU A 239 -8.51 10.09 -1.77
N ASN A 240 -9.64 10.71 -1.41
CA ASN A 240 -10.95 10.29 -1.91
C ASN A 240 -11.02 10.51 -3.44
N HIS A 241 -10.55 11.67 -3.88
CA HIS A 241 -10.44 12.07 -5.29
C HIS A 241 -9.23 12.99 -5.48
N CYS A 242 -8.75 13.10 -6.69
CA CYS A 242 -7.69 14.04 -7.03
C CYS A 242 -8.20 15.49 -6.97
N PHE A 243 -7.35 16.41 -6.51
CA PHE A 243 -7.68 17.83 -6.44
C PHE A 243 -7.11 18.58 -7.66
N ALA A 244 -7.97 19.28 -8.41
CA ALA A 244 -7.59 20.02 -9.62
C ALA A 244 -8.26 21.41 -9.74
N ASP A 245 -8.87 21.92 -8.67
CA ASP A 245 -9.34 23.32 -8.62
C ASP A 245 -8.16 24.23 -8.26
N PHE A 246 -7.30 24.47 -9.26
CA PHE A 246 -6.05 25.20 -9.07
C PHE A 246 -6.27 26.65 -8.67
N CYS A 247 -5.49 27.15 -7.74
CA CYS A 247 -5.53 28.55 -7.31
C CYS A 247 -4.13 29.17 -7.26
N SER A 248 -4.09 30.50 -7.13
CA SER A 248 -2.84 31.22 -6.93
C SER A 248 -2.28 30.99 -5.51
N GLU A 249 -0.96 31.17 -5.35
CA GLU A 249 -0.31 31.14 -4.03
C GLU A 249 -0.96 32.14 -3.06
N ARG A 250 -1.36 33.32 -3.54
CA ARG A 250 -2.09 34.31 -2.76
C ARG A 250 -3.41 33.78 -2.22
N THR A 251 -4.17 33.04 -3.03
CA THR A 251 -5.44 32.42 -2.60
C THR A 251 -5.17 31.33 -1.55
N ALA A 252 -4.18 30.47 -1.80
CA ALA A 252 -3.79 29.43 -0.84
C ALA A 252 -3.32 30.05 0.50
N ALA A 253 -2.57 31.15 0.46
CA ALA A 253 -2.13 31.86 1.66
C ALA A 253 -3.31 32.37 2.50
N VAL A 254 -4.33 32.97 1.88
CA VAL A 254 -5.54 33.46 2.58
C VAL A 254 -6.27 32.31 3.27
N ILE A 255 -6.39 31.14 2.60
CA ILE A 255 -7.04 29.96 3.18
C ILE A 255 -6.21 29.43 4.37
N PHE A 256 -4.89 29.34 4.21
CA PHE A 256 -3.96 28.93 5.26
C PHE A 256 -4.08 29.82 6.50
N GLU A 257 -3.97 31.13 6.33
CA GLU A 257 -4.03 32.11 7.42
C GLU A 257 -5.38 32.03 8.17
N ALA A 258 -6.49 31.85 7.44
CA ALA A 258 -7.79 31.68 8.04
C ALA A 258 -7.88 30.38 8.87
N ALA A 259 -7.36 29.27 8.36
CA ALA A 259 -7.29 28.01 9.10
C ALA A 259 -6.39 28.13 10.35
N ARG A 260 -5.24 28.82 10.22
CA ARG A 260 -4.34 29.13 11.35
C ARG A 260 -5.03 29.98 12.43
N ALA A 261 -5.95 30.86 12.02
CA ALA A 261 -6.77 31.64 12.95
C ALA A 261 -7.97 30.87 13.53
N GLY A 262 -8.11 29.56 13.22
CA GLY A 262 -9.19 28.68 13.74
C GLY A 262 -10.46 28.67 12.90
N ARG A 263 -10.49 29.31 11.72
CA ARG A 263 -11.63 29.23 10.78
C ARG A 263 -11.50 28.00 9.89
N ALA A 264 -12.43 27.06 9.99
CA ALA A 264 -12.50 25.92 9.10
C ALA A 264 -12.70 26.38 7.63
N ALA A 265 -11.89 25.85 6.72
CA ALA A 265 -12.09 26.05 5.30
C ALA A 265 -13.38 25.37 4.81
N THR A 266 -14.07 25.98 3.87
CA THR A 266 -15.16 25.31 3.13
C THR A 266 -14.60 24.18 2.27
N LEU A 267 -15.45 23.29 1.76
CA LEU A 267 -15.01 22.20 0.87
C LEU A 267 -14.36 22.76 -0.41
N GLU A 268 -14.86 23.88 -0.94
CA GLU A 268 -14.27 24.56 -2.10
C GLU A 268 -12.89 25.14 -1.77
N GLU A 269 -12.76 25.86 -0.64
CA GLU A 269 -11.46 26.37 -0.18
C GLU A 269 -10.45 25.25 0.08
N GLN A 270 -10.91 24.15 0.70
CA GLN A 270 -10.07 22.98 0.95
C GLN A 270 -9.62 22.35 -0.37
N GLY A 271 -10.52 22.19 -1.35
CA GLY A 271 -10.18 21.67 -2.67
C GLY A 271 -9.11 22.51 -3.39
N ARG A 272 -9.25 23.84 -3.36
CA ARG A 272 -8.29 24.79 -3.94
C ARG A 272 -6.92 24.74 -3.23
N PHE A 273 -6.94 24.73 -1.91
CA PHE A 273 -5.71 24.63 -1.11
C PHE A 273 -4.99 23.29 -1.34
N ALA A 274 -5.74 22.20 -1.37
CA ALA A 274 -5.20 20.88 -1.64
C ALA A 274 -4.62 20.78 -3.06
N ALA A 275 -5.32 21.31 -4.08
CA ALA A 275 -4.80 21.35 -5.45
C ALA A 275 -3.48 22.12 -5.55
N PHE A 276 -3.36 23.27 -4.86
CA PHE A 276 -2.12 24.02 -4.80
C PHE A 276 -0.98 23.20 -4.18
N LEU A 277 -1.22 22.58 -3.02
CA LEU A 277 -0.20 21.79 -2.34
C LEU A 277 0.17 20.51 -3.11
N MET A 278 -0.78 19.85 -3.76
CA MET A 278 -0.49 18.67 -4.58
C MET A 278 0.47 19.03 -5.74
N VAL A 279 0.27 20.18 -6.41
CA VAL A 279 1.21 20.67 -7.43
C VAL A 279 2.57 21.01 -6.81
N PHE A 280 2.59 21.67 -5.65
CA PHE A 280 3.81 21.97 -4.93
C PHE A 280 4.61 20.69 -4.59
N PHE A 281 3.97 19.67 -4.05
CA PHE A 281 4.63 18.37 -3.78
C PHE A 281 5.05 17.66 -5.06
N GLY A 282 4.28 17.75 -6.16
CA GLY A 282 4.66 17.21 -7.45
C GLY A 282 5.97 17.81 -7.98
N ARG A 283 6.15 19.12 -7.83
CA ARG A 283 7.39 19.81 -8.19
C ARG A 283 8.59 19.35 -7.33
N LEU A 284 8.38 19.20 -6.00
CA LEU A 284 9.44 18.72 -5.11
C LEU A 284 9.87 17.29 -5.49
N ASP A 285 8.91 16.42 -5.80
CA ASP A 285 9.20 15.04 -6.23
C ASP A 285 9.98 15.02 -7.54
N ALA A 286 9.59 15.85 -8.52
CA ALA A 286 10.28 15.98 -9.80
C ALA A 286 11.72 16.50 -9.63
N GLU A 287 11.93 17.52 -8.82
CA GLU A 287 13.25 18.09 -8.49
C GLU A 287 14.22 17.03 -7.94
N LYS A 288 13.71 16.06 -7.17
CA LYS A 288 14.51 15.00 -6.54
C LYS A 288 14.49 13.67 -7.31
N GLY A 289 13.74 13.59 -8.42
CA GLY A 289 13.57 12.36 -9.20
C GLY A 289 12.79 11.27 -8.45
N TRP A 290 11.94 11.65 -7.49
CA TRP A 290 11.10 10.72 -6.72
C TRP A 290 9.95 10.15 -7.55
N THR A 291 9.35 9.11 -7.02
CA THR A 291 8.09 8.54 -7.52
C THR A 291 6.95 8.98 -6.63
N LYS A 292 5.91 9.55 -7.23
CA LYS A 292 4.66 9.89 -6.54
C LYS A 292 3.68 8.73 -6.60
N GLN A 293 3.10 8.35 -5.45
CA GLN A 293 2.04 7.37 -5.35
C GLN A 293 0.71 8.07 -5.05
N LEU A 294 -0.32 7.79 -5.86
CA LEU A 294 -1.67 8.35 -5.70
C LEU A 294 -2.66 7.22 -5.45
N HIS A 295 -3.10 7.06 -4.20
CA HIS A 295 -4.18 6.16 -3.81
C HIS A 295 -5.51 6.92 -3.89
N LEU A 296 -6.38 6.56 -4.84
CA LEU A 296 -7.59 7.30 -5.18
C LEU A 296 -8.85 6.45 -5.03
N GLY A 297 -9.92 7.03 -4.52
CA GLY A 297 -11.25 6.44 -4.55
C GLY A 297 -11.74 5.80 -3.25
N ALA A 298 -11.05 5.96 -2.12
CA ALA A 298 -11.50 5.44 -0.85
C ALA A 298 -12.64 6.30 -0.23
N TYR A 299 -13.82 5.72 -0.03
CA TYR A 299 -14.90 6.32 0.75
C TYR A 299 -14.72 5.98 2.22
N ARG A 300 -14.07 6.89 2.93
CA ARG A 300 -13.71 6.72 4.33
C ARG A 300 -14.89 7.03 5.26
N GLY A 301 -15.04 6.22 6.32
CA GLY A 301 -15.99 6.48 7.40
C GLY A 301 -17.46 6.48 6.96
N ALA A 302 -17.86 5.61 6.02
CA ALA A 302 -19.23 5.52 5.52
C ALA A 302 -20.27 5.32 6.63
N ASN A 303 -19.89 4.74 7.78
CA ASN A 303 -20.74 4.63 8.97
C ASN A 303 -20.29 5.64 10.02
N THR A 304 -20.92 6.82 10.02
CA THR A 304 -20.57 7.94 10.92
C THR A 304 -20.64 7.57 12.41
N ARG A 305 -21.60 6.72 12.82
CA ARG A 305 -21.70 6.27 14.22
C ARG A 305 -20.48 5.45 14.60
N ARG A 306 -20.11 4.48 13.77
CA ARG A 306 -18.94 3.63 14.02
C ARG A 306 -17.63 4.40 13.93
N LEU A 307 -17.53 5.37 13.04
CA LEU A 307 -16.36 6.26 12.99
C LEU A 307 -16.17 7.03 14.32
N ARG A 308 -17.25 7.51 14.93
CA ARG A 308 -17.18 8.20 16.24
C ARG A 308 -16.85 7.25 17.40
N GLU A 309 -17.36 6.02 17.36
CA GLU A 309 -17.19 5.02 18.43
C GLU A 309 -15.80 4.34 18.38
N LEU A 310 -15.29 4.04 17.19
CA LEU A 310 -14.12 3.17 16.98
C LEU A 310 -12.93 3.85 16.30
N GLY A 311 -13.13 5.03 15.73
CA GLY A 311 -12.12 5.73 14.96
C GLY A 311 -12.02 5.27 13.51
N PRO A 312 -11.07 5.85 12.75
CA PRO A 312 -10.81 5.50 11.35
C PRO A 312 -10.17 4.11 11.22
N ASP A 313 -10.15 3.58 10.00
CA ASP A 313 -9.47 2.33 9.62
C ASP A 313 -9.93 1.09 10.40
N THR A 314 -11.19 1.07 10.84
CA THR A 314 -11.76 -0.04 11.62
C THR A 314 -12.70 -0.93 10.80
N GLY A 315 -12.69 -0.81 9.45
CA GLY A 315 -13.44 -1.68 8.55
C GLY A 315 -14.81 -1.14 8.12
N PHE A 316 -15.04 0.17 8.23
CA PHE A 316 -16.27 0.85 7.82
C PHE A 316 -16.09 1.79 6.63
N ASP A 317 -15.09 1.49 5.81
CA ASP A 317 -14.77 2.19 4.57
C ASP A 317 -15.30 1.40 3.36
N SER A 318 -15.45 2.07 2.22
CA SER A 318 -15.97 1.48 0.98
C SER A 318 -15.23 2.00 -0.24
N ILE A 319 -15.47 1.38 -1.39
CA ILE A 319 -15.16 1.96 -2.69
C ILE A 319 -16.04 3.19 -2.89
N GLY A 320 -15.43 4.32 -3.24
CA GLY A 320 -16.13 5.54 -3.62
C GLY A 320 -16.42 5.57 -5.11
N ASP A 321 -17.47 6.30 -5.47
CA ASP A 321 -17.93 6.47 -6.85
C ASP A 321 -17.89 7.97 -7.22
N TRP A 322 -16.70 8.56 -7.17
CA TRP A 322 -16.47 9.94 -7.60
C TRP A 322 -15.93 9.99 -9.02
N PRO A 323 -16.31 11.02 -9.82
CA PRO A 323 -15.61 11.31 -11.07
C PRO A 323 -14.13 11.60 -10.78
N GLN A 324 -13.22 10.73 -11.26
CA GLN A 324 -11.79 10.85 -11.00
C GLN A 324 -11.02 11.42 -12.18
N MET A 325 -11.44 11.10 -13.41
CA MET A 325 -10.61 11.22 -14.59
C MET A 325 -10.22 12.65 -14.93
N ASP A 326 -11.18 13.59 -14.94
CA ASP A 326 -10.91 14.98 -15.30
C ASP A 326 -9.91 15.62 -14.32
N ALA A 327 -10.06 15.34 -13.03
CA ALA A 327 -9.19 15.89 -12.01
C ALA A 327 -7.77 15.29 -12.08
N VAL A 328 -7.65 13.98 -12.29
CA VAL A 328 -6.33 13.33 -12.42
C VAL A 328 -5.63 13.80 -13.70
N ALA A 329 -6.36 13.87 -14.82
CA ALA A 329 -5.82 14.37 -16.08
C ALA A 329 -5.32 15.82 -15.94
N ALA A 330 -6.13 16.69 -15.37
CA ALA A 330 -5.76 18.10 -15.15
C ALA A 330 -4.55 18.24 -14.20
N TYR A 331 -4.47 17.41 -13.17
CA TYR A 331 -3.32 17.40 -12.23
C TYR A 331 -2.01 16.98 -12.93
N LEU A 332 -2.04 15.90 -13.71
CA LEU A 332 -0.86 15.43 -14.44
C LEU A 332 -0.45 16.43 -15.53
N ASP A 333 -1.42 16.97 -16.28
CA ASP A 333 -1.22 17.98 -17.33
C ASP A 333 -0.60 19.27 -16.76
N ARG A 334 -1.06 19.71 -15.59
CA ARG A 334 -0.50 20.89 -14.91
C ARG A 334 0.98 20.72 -14.59
N LEU A 335 1.40 19.54 -14.15
CA LEU A 335 2.81 19.26 -13.87
C LEU A 335 3.62 19.05 -15.16
N GLU A 336 3.03 18.43 -16.18
CA GLU A 336 3.68 18.21 -17.47
C GLU A 336 3.94 19.53 -18.21
N ASP A 337 2.95 20.44 -18.24
CA ASP A 337 3.10 21.79 -18.84
C ASP A 337 4.26 22.59 -18.21
N GLU A 338 4.53 22.37 -16.93
CA GLU A 338 5.65 22.95 -16.21
C GLU A 338 6.98 22.16 -16.35
N ASN A 339 6.99 21.05 -17.10
CA ASN A 339 8.09 20.10 -17.16
C ASN A 339 8.52 19.60 -15.76
N ALA A 340 7.55 19.45 -14.88
CA ALA A 340 7.72 19.05 -13.46
C ALA A 340 6.89 17.80 -13.11
N LEU A 341 6.46 17.00 -14.10
CA LEU A 341 5.76 15.76 -13.86
C LEU A 341 6.77 14.66 -13.43
N PRO A 342 6.72 14.20 -12.17
CA PRO A 342 7.56 13.09 -11.71
C PRO A 342 7.10 11.75 -12.31
N LYS A 343 7.78 10.66 -11.95
CA LYS A 343 7.23 9.31 -12.09
C LYS A 343 5.99 9.20 -11.20
N VAL A 344 4.89 8.62 -11.69
CA VAL A 344 3.65 8.49 -10.91
C VAL A 344 3.11 7.06 -10.98
N ILE A 345 2.70 6.52 -9.83
CA ILE A 345 1.92 5.29 -9.74
C ILE A 345 0.52 5.68 -9.27
N ILE A 346 -0.49 5.35 -10.06
CA ILE A 346 -1.89 5.65 -9.76
C ILE A 346 -2.59 4.35 -9.35
N TYR A 347 -3.11 4.31 -8.13
CA TYR A 347 -3.92 3.21 -7.63
C TYR A 347 -5.39 3.61 -7.68
N ASN A 348 -6.17 2.84 -8.43
CA ASN A 348 -7.60 3.02 -8.54
C ASN A 348 -8.34 2.01 -7.65
N LEU A 349 -9.31 2.49 -6.88
CA LEU A 349 -10.12 1.63 -6.02
C LEU A 349 -11.42 1.18 -6.70
N ASN A 350 -12.01 2.01 -7.58
CA ASN A 350 -13.23 1.65 -8.31
C ASN A 350 -12.88 0.90 -9.61
N PRO A 351 -13.14 -0.43 -9.72
CA PRO A 351 -12.77 -1.20 -10.92
C PRO A 351 -13.49 -0.73 -12.20
N ALA A 352 -14.60 -0.01 -12.09
CA ALA A 352 -15.30 0.56 -13.26
C ALA A 352 -14.41 1.55 -14.04
N ASP A 353 -13.44 2.18 -13.37
CA ASP A 353 -12.55 3.18 -13.95
C ASP A 353 -11.21 2.59 -14.45
N ASN A 354 -10.98 1.28 -14.34
CA ASN A 354 -9.69 0.66 -14.66
C ASN A 354 -9.17 1.03 -16.06
N TYR A 355 -10.01 0.91 -17.10
CA TYR A 355 -9.61 1.28 -18.46
C TYR A 355 -9.36 2.76 -18.62
N ALA A 356 -10.12 3.61 -17.94
CA ALA A 356 -9.92 5.06 -17.98
C ALA A 356 -8.55 5.43 -17.39
N PHE A 357 -8.17 4.87 -16.25
CA PHE A 357 -6.85 5.07 -15.63
C PHE A 357 -5.71 4.48 -16.48
N ALA A 358 -5.91 3.27 -17.02
CA ALA A 358 -4.90 2.64 -17.87
C ALA A 358 -4.64 3.43 -19.17
N THR A 359 -5.68 3.97 -19.80
CA THR A 359 -5.53 4.84 -20.99
C THR A 359 -4.92 6.19 -20.65
N LEU A 360 -5.30 6.79 -19.52
CA LEU A 360 -4.74 8.07 -19.07
C LEU A 360 -3.23 7.96 -18.82
N ALA A 361 -2.76 6.84 -18.23
CA ALA A 361 -1.34 6.61 -18.03
C ALA A 361 -0.55 6.66 -19.35
N GLY A 362 -1.16 6.26 -20.46
CA GLY A 362 -0.56 6.34 -21.79
C GLY A 362 -0.31 7.76 -22.31
N ASN A 363 -1.12 8.73 -21.85
CA ASN A 363 -1.04 10.12 -22.35
C ASN A 363 0.20 10.88 -21.84
N PHE A 364 0.82 10.42 -20.76
CA PHE A 364 1.92 11.10 -20.08
C PHE A 364 3.23 10.29 -20.06
N GLN A 365 3.40 9.37 -21.01
CA GLN A 365 4.69 8.67 -21.22
C GLN A 365 5.65 9.59 -21.94
N ASP A 366 6.90 9.73 -21.45
CA ASP A 366 7.88 10.69 -21.97
C ASP A 366 8.91 10.11 -22.98
N GLY A 367 8.84 8.81 -23.22
CA GLY A 367 9.78 8.10 -24.10
C GLY A 367 11.21 7.96 -23.51
N ARG A 368 11.48 8.43 -22.31
CA ARG A 368 12.78 8.36 -21.63
C ARG A 368 12.75 7.36 -20.49
N THR A 369 11.68 7.39 -19.70
CA THR A 369 11.47 6.51 -18.56
C THR A 369 10.45 5.42 -18.92
N PRO A 370 10.86 4.15 -19.04
CA PRO A 370 9.93 3.07 -19.34
C PRO A 370 8.81 3.01 -18.29
N GLY A 371 7.57 3.19 -18.74
CA GLY A 371 6.41 3.20 -17.85
C GLY A 371 6.42 4.35 -16.84
N LYS A 372 6.79 5.58 -17.25
CA LYS A 372 6.85 6.78 -16.39
C LYS A 372 5.59 6.95 -15.54
N ILE A 373 4.43 6.77 -16.14
CA ILE A 373 3.16 6.73 -15.43
C ILE A 373 2.67 5.28 -15.40
N GLN A 374 2.47 4.76 -14.20
CA GLN A 374 2.00 3.41 -13.95
C GLN A 374 0.52 3.41 -13.58
N PHE A 375 -0.25 2.49 -14.16
CA PHE A 375 -1.50 2.06 -13.55
C PHE A 375 -1.12 0.95 -12.55
N GLY A 376 -1.18 1.28 -11.26
CA GLY A 376 -0.67 0.46 -10.17
C GLY A 376 -1.42 -0.84 -9.94
N SER A 377 -0.93 -1.66 -9.03
CA SER A 377 -1.55 -2.96 -8.70
C SER A 377 -2.97 -2.81 -8.16
N GLY A 378 -3.75 -3.87 -8.25
CA GLY A 378 -5.02 -3.95 -7.52
C GLY A 378 -4.77 -3.63 -6.05
N TRP A 379 -5.37 -2.54 -5.59
CA TRP A 379 -5.23 -2.01 -4.24
C TRP A 379 -6.49 -2.35 -3.45
N TRP A 380 -6.49 -2.23 -2.16
CA TRP A 380 -7.58 -2.43 -1.19
C TRP A 380 -8.94 -2.81 -1.83
N PHE A 381 -9.59 -3.89 -1.41
CA PHE A 381 -10.73 -4.56 -2.05
C PHE A 381 -10.45 -5.20 -3.43
N LEU A 382 -9.44 -4.72 -4.19
CA LEU A 382 -9.03 -5.26 -5.49
C LEU A 382 -7.70 -6.02 -5.42
N ASP A 383 -7.09 -6.15 -4.26
CA ASP A 383 -5.85 -6.88 -4.00
C ASP A 383 -6.08 -8.42 -3.90
N GLN A 384 -7.06 -8.93 -4.60
CA GLN A 384 -7.49 -10.32 -4.68
C GLN A 384 -7.49 -10.80 -6.15
N LYS A 385 -7.63 -12.11 -6.37
CA LYS A 385 -7.43 -12.73 -7.68
C LYS A 385 -8.16 -12.01 -8.84
N GLU A 386 -9.45 -11.77 -8.71
CA GLU A 386 -10.24 -11.12 -9.78
C GLU A 386 -9.83 -9.67 -9.99
N GLY A 387 -9.65 -8.91 -8.90
CA GLY A 387 -9.21 -7.52 -8.97
C GLY A 387 -7.82 -7.38 -9.59
N MET A 388 -6.88 -8.29 -9.27
CA MET A 388 -5.56 -8.35 -9.89
C MET A 388 -5.66 -8.68 -11.39
N GLU A 389 -6.48 -9.68 -11.78
CA GLU A 389 -6.69 -10.01 -13.19
C GLU A 389 -7.35 -8.85 -13.94
N TRP A 390 -8.35 -8.16 -13.38
CA TRP A 390 -8.98 -6.99 -14.00
C TRP A 390 -7.99 -5.84 -14.21
N GLN A 391 -7.14 -5.56 -13.22
CA GLN A 391 -6.13 -4.51 -13.32
C GLN A 391 -5.10 -4.86 -14.41
N MET A 392 -4.54 -6.08 -14.40
CA MET A 392 -3.56 -6.52 -15.39
C MET A 392 -4.16 -6.56 -16.80
N ASN A 393 -5.41 -6.99 -16.98
CA ASN A 393 -6.11 -7.00 -18.27
C ASN A 393 -6.31 -5.55 -18.78
N ALA A 394 -6.77 -4.64 -17.93
CA ALA A 394 -6.93 -3.24 -18.33
C ALA A 394 -5.58 -2.62 -18.74
N LEU A 395 -4.52 -2.87 -17.95
CA LEU A 395 -3.17 -2.38 -18.25
C LEU A 395 -2.63 -2.97 -19.56
N SER A 396 -2.71 -4.30 -19.74
CA SER A 396 -2.11 -4.97 -20.89
C SER A 396 -2.80 -4.63 -22.21
N ASN A 397 -4.12 -4.39 -22.18
CA ASN A 397 -4.89 -4.09 -23.40
C ASN A 397 -4.58 -2.71 -24.00
N VAL A 398 -4.10 -1.76 -23.20
CA VAL A 398 -3.87 -0.36 -23.65
C VAL A 398 -2.48 0.15 -23.30
N GLY A 399 -1.67 -0.63 -22.62
CA GLY A 399 -0.31 -0.31 -22.19
C GLY A 399 0.63 -1.51 -22.30
N LEU A 400 1.71 -1.51 -21.53
CA LEU A 400 2.73 -2.56 -21.55
C LEU A 400 2.81 -3.27 -20.19
N LEU A 401 2.18 -4.45 -20.07
CA LEU A 401 2.28 -5.27 -18.86
C LEU A 401 3.74 -5.59 -18.50
N SER A 402 4.63 -5.76 -19.50
CA SER A 402 6.05 -6.00 -19.28
C SER A 402 6.80 -4.89 -18.53
N ARG A 403 6.21 -3.70 -18.39
CA ARG A 403 6.76 -2.55 -17.65
C ARG A 403 6.06 -2.30 -16.31
N PHE A 404 5.12 -3.16 -15.94
CA PHE A 404 4.40 -3.07 -14.68
C PHE A 404 5.35 -3.26 -13.49
N VAL A 405 5.23 -2.40 -12.49
CA VAL A 405 6.07 -2.42 -11.26
C VAL A 405 5.65 -3.48 -10.23
N GLY A 406 4.62 -4.27 -10.54
CA GLY A 406 4.21 -5.42 -9.75
C GLY A 406 3.45 -5.07 -8.47
N MET A 407 3.48 -6.00 -7.51
CA MET A 407 2.69 -6.03 -6.27
C MET A 407 3.37 -5.26 -5.14
N LEU A 408 2.55 -4.69 -4.29
CA LEU A 408 2.86 -4.19 -2.95
C LEU A 408 1.87 -4.76 -1.94
N THR A 409 2.17 -4.74 -0.64
CA THR A 409 1.25 -5.31 0.36
C THR A 409 0.19 -4.35 0.86
N ASP A 410 0.49 -3.06 0.94
CA ASP A 410 -0.33 -2.04 1.64
C ASP A 410 -0.78 -2.52 3.03
N SER A 411 0.08 -3.23 3.75
CA SER A 411 -0.30 -3.95 4.96
C SER A 411 0.36 -3.39 6.22
N ARG A 412 -0.39 -3.52 7.33
CA ARG A 412 0.09 -3.28 8.69
C ARG A 412 0.65 -4.54 9.37
N SER A 413 0.52 -5.71 8.73
CA SER A 413 0.89 -7.01 9.32
C SER A 413 2.15 -7.59 8.69
N PHE A 414 3.08 -8.05 9.52
CA PHE A 414 4.24 -8.83 9.09
C PHE A 414 3.87 -10.18 8.47
N MET A 415 2.61 -10.62 8.62
CA MET A 415 2.10 -11.87 8.03
C MET A 415 1.67 -11.70 6.56
N SER A 416 1.81 -10.53 5.94
CA SER A 416 1.26 -10.25 4.60
C SER A 416 2.18 -10.58 3.42
N TYR A 417 3.42 -10.99 3.63
CA TYR A 417 4.36 -11.29 2.53
C TYR A 417 3.91 -12.42 1.59
N PRO A 418 3.13 -13.43 2.01
CA PRO A 418 2.53 -14.39 1.09
C PRO A 418 1.59 -13.79 0.05
N ARG A 419 1.15 -12.52 0.20
CA ARG A 419 0.40 -11.80 -0.86
C ARG A 419 1.25 -11.58 -2.12
N HIS A 420 2.58 -11.41 -1.99
CA HIS A 420 3.48 -11.39 -3.16
C HIS A 420 3.49 -12.75 -3.88
N GLU A 421 3.54 -13.85 -3.13
CA GLU A 421 3.40 -15.19 -3.71
C GLU A 421 2.05 -15.34 -4.40
N TYR A 422 0.96 -14.90 -3.76
CA TYR A 422 -0.39 -14.96 -4.30
C TYR A 422 -0.50 -14.20 -5.64
N PHE A 423 0.00 -12.97 -5.68
CA PHE A 423 0.06 -12.17 -6.92
C PHE A 423 0.85 -12.89 -8.02
N ARG A 424 2.05 -13.40 -7.71
CA ARG A 424 2.90 -14.12 -8.66
C ARG A 424 2.20 -15.34 -9.26
N ARG A 425 1.44 -16.05 -8.44
CA ARG A 425 0.61 -17.18 -8.89
C ARG A 425 -0.52 -16.72 -9.81
N VAL A 426 -1.19 -15.64 -9.48
CA VAL A 426 -2.26 -15.07 -10.33
C VAL A 426 -1.67 -14.61 -11.67
N LEU A 427 -0.54 -13.90 -11.67
CA LEU A 427 0.17 -13.48 -12.89
C LEU A 427 0.54 -14.68 -13.77
N CYS A 428 1.23 -15.67 -13.21
CA CYS A 428 1.66 -16.86 -13.96
C CYS A 428 0.47 -17.69 -14.44
N ASN A 429 -0.63 -17.72 -13.68
CA ASN A 429 -1.83 -18.41 -14.08
C ASN A 429 -2.56 -17.70 -15.22
N LEU A 430 -2.60 -16.38 -15.23
CA LEU A 430 -3.14 -15.58 -16.33
C LEU A 430 -2.35 -15.85 -17.63
N ILE A 431 -1.04 -15.60 -17.60
CA ILE A 431 -0.16 -15.80 -18.77
C ILE A 431 -0.15 -17.26 -19.22
N GLY A 432 -0.07 -18.21 -18.29
CA GLY A 432 -0.06 -19.64 -18.62
C GLY A 432 -1.32 -20.12 -19.32
N ARG A 433 -2.49 -19.60 -18.94
CA ARG A 433 -3.76 -19.90 -19.64
C ARG A 433 -3.77 -19.33 -21.06
N GLU A 434 -3.28 -18.11 -21.25
CA GLU A 434 -3.21 -17.47 -22.57
C GLU A 434 -2.25 -18.19 -23.51
N ILE A 435 -1.14 -18.72 -23.01
CA ILE A 435 -0.22 -19.57 -23.80
C ILE A 435 -0.92 -20.89 -24.19
N GLU A 436 -1.57 -21.58 -23.26
CA GLU A 436 -2.29 -22.83 -23.55
C GLU A 436 -3.46 -22.63 -24.53
N ASN A 437 -4.07 -21.45 -24.53
CA ASN A 437 -5.12 -21.09 -25.50
C ASN A 437 -4.58 -20.64 -26.86
N GLY A 438 -3.25 -20.50 -27.01
CA GLY A 438 -2.62 -20.02 -28.26
C GLY A 438 -2.72 -18.50 -28.47
N GLU A 439 -3.02 -17.74 -27.43
CA GLU A 439 -3.13 -16.28 -27.45
C GLU A 439 -1.74 -15.62 -27.29
N LEU A 440 -0.81 -16.31 -26.61
CA LEU A 440 0.58 -15.92 -26.46
C LEU A 440 1.52 -17.03 -26.95
N PRO A 441 2.72 -16.69 -27.45
CA PRO A 441 3.70 -17.70 -27.87
C PRO A 441 4.29 -18.42 -26.65
N ASP A 442 4.47 -19.75 -26.75
CA ASP A 442 5.21 -20.52 -25.74
C ASP A 442 6.74 -20.33 -25.93
N ARG A 443 7.23 -19.17 -25.51
CA ARG A 443 8.60 -18.69 -25.67
C ARG A 443 9.15 -18.22 -24.32
N ASP A 444 9.85 -19.11 -23.62
CA ASP A 444 10.43 -18.82 -22.30
C ASP A 444 11.43 -17.65 -22.31
N ASP A 445 12.13 -17.43 -23.41
CA ASP A 445 13.04 -16.31 -23.61
C ASP A 445 12.35 -14.93 -23.71
N LEU A 446 11.04 -14.90 -23.95
CA LEU A 446 10.19 -13.69 -23.92
C LEU A 446 9.42 -13.57 -22.61
N VAL A 447 8.76 -14.65 -22.21
CA VAL A 447 7.81 -14.64 -21.08
C VAL A 447 8.53 -14.70 -19.72
N GLY A 448 9.61 -15.49 -19.62
CA GLY A 448 10.39 -15.62 -18.39
C GLY A 448 10.91 -14.28 -17.87
N PRO A 449 11.71 -13.54 -18.66
CA PRO A 449 12.20 -12.21 -18.26
C PRO A 449 11.06 -11.20 -17.96
N MET A 450 9.93 -11.28 -18.67
CA MET A 450 8.77 -10.43 -18.36
C MET A 450 8.24 -10.70 -16.95
N ILE A 451 8.09 -11.97 -16.56
CA ILE A 451 7.62 -12.37 -15.23
C ILE A 451 8.62 -11.94 -14.14
N GLU A 452 9.91 -12.20 -14.33
CA GLU A 452 10.96 -11.77 -13.38
C GLU A 452 10.96 -10.26 -13.19
N ASN A 453 10.85 -9.51 -14.28
CA ASN A 453 10.80 -8.06 -14.26
C ASN A 453 9.57 -7.55 -13.48
N ILE A 454 8.38 -8.08 -13.73
CA ILE A 454 7.16 -7.69 -13.01
C ILE A 454 7.26 -8.07 -11.52
N CYS A 455 7.85 -9.22 -11.20
CA CYS A 455 7.96 -9.69 -9.83
C CYS A 455 8.97 -8.90 -8.97
N TYR A 456 9.96 -8.23 -9.60
CA TYR A 456 11.01 -7.55 -8.83
C TYR A 456 11.73 -6.43 -9.61
N GLU A 457 12.32 -6.71 -10.79
CA GLU A 457 13.29 -5.82 -11.43
C GLU A 457 12.68 -4.49 -11.89
N ASN A 458 11.44 -4.47 -12.38
CA ASN A 458 10.77 -3.24 -12.79
C ASN A 458 10.65 -2.27 -11.62
N ALA A 459 10.18 -2.73 -10.44
CA ALA A 459 10.09 -1.89 -9.25
C ALA A 459 11.46 -1.39 -8.80
N ARG A 460 12.48 -2.28 -8.79
CA ARG A 460 13.84 -1.94 -8.41
C ARG A 460 14.42 -0.81 -9.28
N GLN A 461 14.26 -0.90 -10.58
CA GLN A 461 14.78 0.09 -11.53
C GLN A 461 13.96 1.38 -11.51
N TYR A 462 12.63 1.25 -11.45
CA TYR A 462 11.71 2.37 -11.53
C TYR A 462 11.81 3.29 -10.31
N LEU A 463 11.95 2.73 -9.11
CA LEU A 463 11.94 3.51 -7.86
C LEU A 463 13.27 4.20 -7.57
N GLY A 464 14.41 3.69 -8.09
CA GLY A 464 15.72 4.29 -7.86
C GLY A 464 16.18 4.24 -6.40
N LEU A 465 15.75 3.22 -5.66
CA LEU A 465 16.18 2.97 -4.28
C LEU A 465 17.63 2.48 -4.24
N GLU A 466 18.41 2.93 -3.29
CA GLU A 466 19.79 2.51 -3.05
C GLU A 466 19.82 1.20 -2.25
N MET A 467 19.74 0.07 -2.96
CA MET A 467 19.68 -1.28 -2.37
C MET A 467 21.04 -1.94 -2.26
#